data_9eac686d4efb7d5160e65b6cab3da65d
#
_entry.id   9eac686d4efb7d5160e65b6cab3da65d
#
_cell.length_a   1.000
_cell.length_b   1.000
_cell.length_c   1.000
_cell.angle_alpha   90.00
_cell.angle_beta   90.00
_cell.angle_gamma   90.00
#
_symmetry.space_group_name_H-M   'P 1'
#
loop_
_entity.id
_entity.type
_entity.pdbx_description
1 polymer ?
#
loop_
_entity_poly.entity_id
_entity_poly.type
_entity_poly.pdbx_seq_one_letter_code
_entity_poly.pdbx_strand_id
1 'polypeptide(L)'
;MNKIVLSLIVLLLINNNVIGQNNLISNFSFELISDCPSIDYASIDLAFSWDKALSTPDIFNTCSSSQDRGIPLNSTNCYQPARSGNGYAGITQYFTIPRTTEYMEVKLNEKLTKGKQYYIQFFVSSRNCDGHQPCHSDAMGLAFSDTLYREAVIGGAEQIPPFTPAVQNPAGKVLNDTLNWMEISGCYTATGTEQYAIIGSFKTSANTQSEGCFGVTGSYYYVDDVGVYDFDPLPDTLVLCKGESRTIGKSFLDATYSWNTGAVDSILTINQEGRYIVNATLGNCVFSDTVVVLENDKQLSLLPTDTLLCEGEELDLNIPLPGGYLWSDGSGSNQISIRENGVYTVEIQNDCGVFNHSFEVTTETCGCNVYVPTAFSPNGDGNNDVLECYIGCDFPYQGIRFQVFDRWGGLVYSNKSSDIQSIIWDGTFKGKALDPGVYAWFFEYEYTRNGTVNHKTISGEVHIFR
;
A
#
# COMPACT_ATOMS: atom_id res chain seq x y z
N MET A 1 41.42 51.51 -8.86
CA MET A 1 40.36 50.72 -9.53
C MET A 1 40.82 49.25 -9.52
N ASN A 2 40.54 48.53 -8.46
CA ASN A 2 40.90 47.12 -8.32
C ASN A 2 39.68 46.26 -8.73
N LYS A 3 39.86 45.50 -9.81
CA LYS A 3 38.91 44.49 -10.26
C LYS A 3 39.13 43.22 -9.40
N ILE A 4 38.16 42.92 -8.53
CA ILE A 4 38.09 41.64 -7.84
C ILE A 4 37.52 40.64 -8.85
N VAL A 5 38.33 39.68 -9.27
CA VAL A 5 37.92 38.53 -10.09
C VAL A 5 37.38 37.51 -9.09
N LEU A 6 36.06 37.35 -9.04
CA LEU A 6 35.37 36.30 -8.27
C LEU A 6 35.52 34.98 -9.07
N SER A 7 36.44 34.13 -8.64
CA SER A 7 36.59 32.78 -9.17
C SER A 7 35.46 31.88 -8.64
N LEU A 8 34.49 31.57 -9.51
CA LEU A 8 33.42 30.64 -9.21
C LEU A 8 34.01 29.23 -9.32
N ILE A 9 34.35 28.66 -8.16
CA ILE A 9 34.67 27.22 -8.05
C ILE A 9 33.33 26.48 -8.12
N VAL A 10 33.00 25.98 -9.33
CA VAL A 10 31.95 24.99 -9.52
C VAL A 10 32.46 23.68 -8.94
N LEU A 11 32.08 23.38 -7.70
CA LEU A 11 32.20 22.04 -7.15
C LEU A 11 31.28 21.13 -7.95
N LEU A 12 31.84 20.43 -8.94
CA LEU A 12 31.20 19.23 -9.51
C LEU A 12 31.13 18.17 -8.38
N LEU A 13 30.05 18.21 -7.64
CA LEU A 13 29.61 17.06 -6.87
C LEU A 13 29.28 15.99 -7.90
N ILE A 14 30.23 15.10 -8.15
CA ILE A 14 29.95 13.82 -8.77
C ILE A 14 29.07 13.09 -7.74
N ASN A 15 27.77 13.30 -7.87
CA ASN A 15 26.80 12.39 -7.27
C ASN A 15 27.04 11.02 -7.93
N ASN A 16 27.88 10.22 -7.32
CA ASN A 16 27.72 8.79 -7.40
C ASN A 16 26.39 8.50 -6.70
N ASN A 17 25.30 8.66 -7.44
CA ASN A 17 24.04 8.03 -7.15
C ASN A 17 24.31 6.51 -7.27
N VAL A 18 24.84 5.93 -6.22
CA VAL A 18 24.49 4.55 -5.84
C VAL A 18 22.96 4.62 -5.69
N ILE A 19 22.24 4.17 -6.70
CA ILE A 19 20.78 4.19 -6.79
C ILE A 19 20.28 3.44 -5.57
N GLY A 20 19.72 4.20 -4.62
CA GLY A 20 19.62 3.87 -3.24
C GLY A 20 18.72 2.68 -2.96
N GLN A 21 19.34 1.71 -2.37
CA GLN A 21 18.67 0.85 -1.42
C GLN A 21 18.21 1.75 -0.27
N ASN A 22 16.94 1.71 0.05
CA ASN A 22 16.40 2.54 1.13
C ASN A 22 16.78 1.87 2.47
N ASN A 23 18.02 2.15 2.95
CA ASN A 23 18.41 1.72 4.28
C ASN A 23 17.77 2.65 5.31
N LEU A 24 16.93 2.09 6.17
CA LEU A 24 16.23 2.83 7.22
C LEU A 24 17.12 3.16 8.43
N ILE A 25 18.38 2.73 8.43
CA ILE A 25 19.38 3.05 9.45
C ILE A 25 20.21 4.25 8.99
N SER A 26 20.14 5.34 9.74
CA SER A 26 21.06 6.47 9.58
C SER A 26 22.45 6.12 10.10
N ASN A 27 23.49 6.65 9.44
CA ASN A 27 24.88 6.43 9.84
C ASN A 27 25.20 4.92 10.05
N PHE A 28 24.75 4.11 9.11
CA PHE A 28 24.75 2.65 9.16
C PHE A 28 26.16 2.01 9.25
N SER A 29 27.19 2.73 8.82
CA SER A 29 28.60 2.32 8.84
C SER A 29 29.46 3.18 9.78
N PHE A 30 28.83 3.93 10.69
CA PHE A 30 29.48 4.69 11.76
C PHE A 30 30.47 5.78 11.30
N GLU A 31 30.28 6.30 10.09
CA GLU A 31 31.18 7.30 9.48
C GLU A 31 31.00 8.71 10.06
N LEU A 32 29.77 9.04 10.47
CA LEU A 32 29.43 10.36 10.99
C LEU A 32 29.60 10.35 12.51
N ILE A 33 30.64 11.01 12.99
CA ILE A 33 30.96 11.13 14.42
C ILE A 33 31.05 12.60 14.85
N SER A 34 30.69 12.87 16.10
CA SER A 34 30.73 14.22 16.67
C SER A 34 32.17 14.64 17.10
N ASP A 35 32.98 13.66 17.48
CA ASP A 35 34.38 13.84 17.86
C ASP A 35 35.16 12.55 17.63
N CYS A 36 36.48 12.63 17.52
CA CYS A 36 37.31 11.44 17.40
C CYS A 36 37.38 10.69 18.74
N PRO A 37 37.13 9.36 18.72
CA PRO A 37 37.20 8.57 19.95
C PRO A 37 38.61 8.60 20.57
N SER A 38 38.66 8.66 21.91
CA SER A 38 39.90 8.69 22.71
C SER A 38 39.91 7.57 23.74
N ILE A 39 41.04 7.41 24.46
CA ILE A 39 41.15 6.40 25.52
C ILE A 39 40.17 6.67 26.67
N ASP A 40 39.92 7.95 26.96
CA ASP A 40 39.06 8.39 28.06
C ASP A 40 37.58 8.42 27.69
N TYR A 41 37.27 8.55 26.40
CA TYR A 41 35.90 8.63 25.91
C TYR A 41 35.76 8.05 24.49
N ALA A 42 35.11 6.94 24.39
CA ALA A 42 34.88 6.22 23.14
C ALA A 42 33.48 5.59 23.08
N SER A 43 32.48 6.23 23.70
CA SER A 43 31.12 5.74 23.74
C SER A 43 30.45 5.85 22.38
N ILE A 44 29.54 4.92 22.05
CA ILE A 44 28.80 4.86 20.79
C ILE A 44 28.00 6.13 20.50
N ASP A 45 27.65 6.91 21.52
CA ASP A 45 26.96 8.20 21.41
C ASP A 45 27.79 9.31 20.73
N LEU A 46 29.10 9.08 20.47
CA LEU A 46 29.85 9.89 19.51
C LEU A 46 29.40 9.70 18.06
N ALA A 47 28.86 8.53 17.70
CA ALA A 47 28.35 8.27 16.38
C ALA A 47 26.93 8.85 16.24
N PHE A 48 26.76 9.79 15.30
CA PHE A 48 25.43 10.41 15.08
C PHE A 48 24.35 9.36 14.87
N SER A 49 23.18 9.58 15.45
CA SER A 49 21.99 8.72 15.43
C SER A 49 22.08 7.45 16.29
N TRP A 50 23.25 7.09 16.80
CA TRP A 50 23.43 5.92 17.66
C TRP A 50 23.45 6.31 19.14
N ASP A 51 22.90 5.43 19.95
CA ASP A 51 22.81 5.58 21.40
C ASP A 51 23.19 4.24 22.08
N LYS A 52 23.56 4.32 23.35
CA LYS A 52 23.70 3.15 24.21
C LYS A 52 22.36 2.75 24.79
N ALA A 53 21.89 1.56 24.45
CA ALA A 53 20.67 0.98 25.04
C ALA A 53 20.94 0.41 26.44
N LEU A 54 22.07 -0.28 26.59
CA LEU A 54 22.49 -0.86 27.87
C LEU A 54 24.03 -0.97 27.91
N SER A 55 24.63 -0.64 29.06
CA SER A 55 26.08 -0.65 29.28
C SER A 55 26.84 0.37 28.40
N THR A 56 28.03 0.06 27.91
CA THR A 56 28.98 1.01 27.32
C THR A 56 29.56 0.54 25.98
N PRO A 57 28.71 0.44 24.92
CA PRO A 57 29.23 0.15 23.58
C PRO A 57 30.24 1.18 23.13
N ASP A 58 31.27 0.72 22.41
CA ASP A 58 32.39 1.53 21.95
C ASP A 58 32.22 1.97 20.49
N ILE A 59 32.96 3.04 20.11
CA ILE A 59 33.17 3.47 18.73
C ILE A 59 34.65 3.51 18.39
N PHE A 60 35.01 3.08 17.19
CA PHE A 60 36.36 3.08 16.63
C PHE A 60 36.37 3.88 15.33
N ASN A 61 37.47 4.64 15.12
CA ASN A 61 37.58 5.43 13.87
C ASN A 61 39.04 5.69 13.53
N THR A 62 39.34 5.80 12.23
CA THR A 62 40.68 6.10 11.73
C THR A 62 41.21 7.46 12.18
N CYS A 63 40.37 8.40 12.57
CA CYS A 63 40.76 9.72 13.07
C CYS A 63 41.34 9.67 14.47
N SER A 64 41.15 8.58 15.24
CA SER A 64 41.64 8.45 16.59
C SER A 64 43.19 8.45 16.64
N SER A 65 43.74 9.32 17.46
CA SER A 65 45.18 9.31 17.79
C SER A 65 45.52 8.28 18.87
N SER A 66 44.52 7.67 19.51
CA SER A 66 44.70 6.62 20.51
C SER A 66 44.88 5.27 19.85
N GLN A 67 45.91 4.54 20.25
CA GLN A 67 46.12 3.16 19.81
C GLN A 67 44.96 2.22 20.26
N ASP A 68 44.18 2.64 21.25
CA ASP A 68 43.10 1.81 21.78
C ASP A 68 41.79 1.93 20.96
N ARG A 69 41.63 3.00 20.21
CA ARG A 69 40.37 3.35 19.47
C ARG A 69 40.60 3.63 17.99
N GLY A 70 41.86 3.50 17.53
CA GLY A 70 42.22 3.66 16.12
C GLY A 70 41.81 2.47 15.25
N ILE A 71 41.87 2.63 13.96
CA ILE A 71 41.66 1.61 12.93
C ILE A 71 42.88 1.67 11.98
N PRO A 72 43.45 0.55 11.55
CA PRO A 72 43.06 -0.85 11.80
C PRO A 72 43.62 -1.44 13.10
N LEU A 73 44.54 -0.75 13.78
CA LEU A 73 45.10 -1.19 15.05
C LEU A 73 44.38 -0.53 16.21
N ASN A 74 43.78 -1.34 17.07
CA ASN A 74 43.10 -0.90 18.28
C ASN A 74 43.49 -1.75 19.50
N SER A 75 43.21 -1.26 20.71
CA SER A 75 43.37 -1.94 22.01
C SER A 75 44.50 -2.96 22.08
N THR A 76 45.73 -2.50 22.36
CA THR A 76 46.89 -3.39 22.61
C THR A 76 47.08 -4.47 21.53
N ASN A 77 47.33 -4.06 20.29
CA ASN A 77 47.64 -4.91 19.15
C ASN A 77 46.46 -5.77 18.62
N CYS A 78 45.23 -5.36 18.81
CA CYS A 78 44.11 -5.94 18.05
C CYS A 78 44.10 -5.31 16.65
N TYR A 79 43.95 -6.12 15.61
CA TYR A 79 43.92 -5.65 14.23
C TYR A 79 42.56 -5.93 13.61
N GLN A 80 41.84 -4.89 13.22
CA GLN A 80 40.61 -4.98 12.45
C GLN A 80 40.43 -3.75 11.55
N PRO A 81 40.51 -3.88 10.23
CA PRO A 81 40.08 -2.82 9.31
C PRO A 81 38.55 -2.68 9.30
N ALA A 82 38.07 -1.48 9.07
CA ALA A 82 36.67 -1.27 8.84
C ALA A 82 36.18 -2.12 7.64
N ARG A 83 34.93 -2.58 7.66
CA ARG A 83 34.32 -3.27 6.54
C ARG A 83 34.05 -2.28 5.39
N SER A 84 33.53 -1.13 5.74
CA SER A 84 33.41 0.00 4.83
C SER A 84 33.84 1.30 5.54
N GLY A 85 34.30 2.28 4.77
CA GLY A 85 34.63 3.60 5.30
C GLY A 85 35.78 3.61 6.34
N ASN A 86 35.59 4.35 7.45
CA ASN A 86 36.57 4.73 8.41
C ASN A 86 36.22 4.43 9.86
N GLY A 87 35.01 3.90 10.12
CA GLY A 87 34.49 3.66 11.47
C GLY A 87 33.80 2.31 11.63
N TYR A 88 33.69 1.85 12.86
CA TYR A 88 32.83 0.73 13.28
C TYR A 88 32.54 0.79 14.77
N ALA A 89 31.48 0.12 15.22
CA ALA A 89 31.17 -0.03 16.65
C ALA A 89 31.81 -1.26 17.26
N GLY A 90 31.85 -1.31 18.60
CA GLY A 90 32.30 -2.48 19.34
C GLY A 90 31.43 -2.77 20.55
N ILE A 91 31.11 -4.05 20.76
CA ILE A 91 30.23 -4.49 21.85
C ILE A 91 30.67 -5.82 22.47
N THR A 92 30.51 -5.92 23.78
CA THR A 92 30.70 -7.17 24.53
C THR A 92 29.39 -7.96 24.57
N GLN A 93 29.40 -9.21 24.10
CA GLN A 93 28.19 -9.99 23.90
C GLN A 93 28.02 -11.22 24.79
N TYR A 94 29.06 -11.65 25.44
CA TYR A 94 29.03 -12.83 26.30
C TYR A 94 30.07 -12.73 27.40
N PHE A 95 29.74 -13.28 28.57
CA PHE A 95 30.68 -13.53 29.63
C PHE A 95 30.58 -14.98 30.12
N THR A 96 31.65 -15.57 30.52
CA THR A 96 31.69 -16.92 31.15
C THR A 96 30.98 -17.00 32.50
N ILE A 97 30.70 -15.86 33.11
CA ILE A 97 29.87 -15.70 34.30
C ILE A 97 28.73 -14.73 34.00
N PRO A 98 27.55 -14.88 34.61
CA PRO A 98 26.45 -13.98 34.38
C PRO A 98 26.81 -12.52 34.63
N ARG A 99 26.82 -11.69 33.60
CA ARG A 99 27.03 -10.24 33.63
C ARG A 99 26.20 -9.58 32.54
N THR A 100 25.91 -8.31 32.74
CA THR A 100 25.26 -7.49 31.72
C THR A 100 26.21 -7.32 30.54
N THR A 101 25.72 -7.63 29.33
CA THR A 101 26.37 -7.38 28.06
C THR A 101 26.03 -5.99 27.53
N GLU A 102 26.60 -5.61 26.39
CA GLU A 102 26.42 -4.28 25.82
C GLU A 102 25.40 -4.30 24.69
N TYR A 103 24.59 -3.23 24.62
CA TYR A 103 23.59 -3.06 23.56
C TYR A 103 23.65 -1.62 23.04
N MET A 104 23.61 -1.50 21.73
CA MET A 104 23.49 -0.22 21.05
C MET A 104 22.17 -0.13 20.32
N GLU A 105 21.64 1.08 20.18
CA GLU A 105 20.40 1.32 19.49
C GLU A 105 20.48 2.50 18.53
N VAL A 106 19.61 2.48 17.53
CA VAL A 106 19.47 3.55 16.56
C VAL A 106 18.01 3.75 16.22
N LYS A 107 17.59 5.02 16.08
CA LYS A 107 16.27 5.35 15.60
C LYS A 107 16.18 5.11 14.10
N LEU A 108 15.14 4.41 13.66
CA LEU A 108 14.84 4.24 12.25
C LEU A 108 14.44 5.58 11.62
N ASN A 109 14.82 5.81 10.37
CA ASN A 109 14.44 7.01 9.59
C ASN A 109 12.93 7.14 9.45
N GLU A 110 12.23 6.01 9.42
CA GLU A 110 10.78 5.93 9.45
C GLU A 110 10.33 4.67 10.20
N LYS A 111 9.09 4.70 10.70
CA LYS A 111 8.46 3.57 11.38
C LYS A 111 8.15 2.48 10.37
N LEU A 112 8.37 1.21 10.74
CA LEU A 112 8.06 0.09 9.85
C LEU A 112 6.55 -0.04 9.62
N THR A 113 6.18 -0.38 8.39
CA THR A 113 4.78 -0.55 7.98
C THR A 113 4.28 -1.94 8.36
N LYS A 114 3.16 -2.01 9.08
CA LYS A 114 2.55 -3.28 9.52
C LYS A 114 2.31 -4.24 8.35
N GLY A 115 2.79 -5.46 8.49
CA GLY A 115 2.63 -6.54 7.52
C GLY A 115 3.63 -6.49 6.36
N LYS A 116 4.40 -5.41 6.20
CA LYS A 116 5.47 -5.30 5.20
C LYS A 116 6.69 -6.10 5.65
N GLN A 117 7.35 -6.72 4.70
CA GLN A 117 8.57 -7.49 4.94
C GLN A 117 9.81 -6.62 4.69
N TYR A 118 10.78 -6.70 5.59
CA TYR A 118 12.05 -5.99 5.53
C TYR A 118 13.21 -6.99 5.54
N TYR A 119 14.28 -6.65 4.83
CA TYR A 119 15.54 -7.37 4.95
C TYR A 119 16.44 -6.67 5.97
N ILE A 120 16.96 -7.44 6.91
CA ILE A 120 17.84 -6.97 7.94
C ILE A 120 19.19 -7.61 7.73
N GLN A 121 20.26 -6.84 7.78
CA GLN A 121 21.62 -7.35 7.80
C GLN A 121 22.54 -6.46 8.65
N PHE A 122 23.55 -7.05 9.22
CA PHE A 122 24.69 -6.35 9.81
C PHE A 122 25.87 -7.29 9.80
N PHE A 123 27.06 -6.73 9.94
CA PHE A 123 28.30 -7.50 9.85
C PHE A 123 29.04 -7.41 11.17
N VAL A 124 29.65 -8.55 11.57
CA VAL A 124 30.39 -8.66 12.79
C VAL A 124 31.75 -9.30 12.53
N SER A 125 32.79 -8.86 13.28
CA SER A 125 34.09 -9.52 13.33
C SER A 125 34.48 -9.75 14.79
N SER A 126 35.01 -10.91 15.09
CA SER A 126 35.38 -11.23 16.45
C SER A 126 36.76 -10.62 16.79
N ARG A 127 36.83 -9.98 17.96
CA ARG A 127 38.07 -9.36 18.43
C ARG A 127 39.17 -10.41 18.66
N ASN A 128 40.33 -10.18 18.07
CA ASN A 128 41.53 -10.96 18.29
C ASN A 128 42.72 -10.02 18.55
N CYS A 129 43.38 -10.19 19.67
CA CYS A 129 44.51 -9.36 20.09
C CYS A 129 45.71 -10.23 20.42
N ASP A 130 46.90 -9.75 20.08
CA ASP A 130 48.15 -10.46 20.40
C ASP A 130 48.26 -10.74 21.90
N GLY A 131 48.54 -12.01 22.24
CA GLY A 131 48.76 -12.46 23.61
C GLY A 131 47.51 -12.79 24.42
N HIS A 132 46.30 -12.69 23.82
CA HIS A 132 45.07 -13.09 24.47
C HIS A 132 44.38 -14.21 23.67
N GLN A 133 43.87 -15.23 24.36
CA GLN A 133 43.02 -16.23 23.74
C GLN A 133 41.65 -15.58 23.42
N PRO A 134 41.21 -15.55 22.16
CA PRO A 134 39.93 -14.97 21.82
C PRO A 134 38.79 -15.83 22.37
N CYS A 135 37.78 -15.17 22.95
CA CYS A 135 36.54 -15.80 23.38
C CYS A 135 35.45 -15.48 22.34
N HIS A 136 34.86 -16.50 21.76
CA HIS A 136 33.84 -16.38 20.72
C HIS A 136 32.52 -16.91 21.23
N SER A 137 31.41 -16.40 20.70
CA SER A 137 30.05 -16.87 21.04
C SER A 137 29.12 -16.87 19.83
N ASP A 138 27.97 -17.51 19.97
CA ASP A 138 26.87 -17.44 18.99
C ASP A 138 25.84 -16.37 19.34
N ALA A 139 26.10 -15.55 20.36
CA ALA A 139 25.15 -14.62 20.93
C ALA A 139 25.20 -13.25 20.23
N MET A 140 24.48 -13.09 19.13
CA MET A 140 24.36 -11.82 18.41
C MET A 140 23.03 -11.75 17.68
N GLY A 141 22.33 -10.61 17.76
CA GLY A 141 21.08 -10.38 17.08
C GLY A 141 20.71 -8.91 16.98
N LEU A 142 19.62 -8.64 16.26
CA LEU A 142 18.98 -7.35 16.17
C LEU A 142 17.50 -7.50 16.51
N ALA A 143 17.00 -6.68 17.43
CA ALA A 143 15.59 -6.58 17.77
C ALA A 143 15.07 -5.18 17.51
N PHE A 144 13.74 -5.01 17.53
CA PHE A 144 13.10 -3.70 17.42
C PHE A 144 12.35 -3.34 18.70
N SER A 145 12.24 -2.02 18.94
CA SER A 145 11.39 -1.43 19.97
C SER A 145 10.55 -0.30 19.41
N ASP A 146 9.48 0.05 20.11
CA ASP A 146 8.60 1.19 19.81
C ASP A 146 9.08 2.50 20.45
N THR A 147 9.97 2.40 21.41
CA THR A 147 10.51 3.52 22.20
C THR A 147 12.00 3.34 22.43
N LEU A 148 12.70 4.44 22.70
CA LEU A 148 14.07 4.43 23.10
C LEU A 148 14.24 3.59 24.37
N TYR A 149 15.15 2.60 24.31
CA TYR A 149 15.41 1.70 25.45
C TYR A 149 16.65 2.16 26.21
N ARG A 150 16.47 2.54 27.47
CA ARG A 150 17.57 2.92 28.36
C ARG A 150 17.32 2.35 29.75
N GLU A 151 18.14 1.40 30.12
CA GLU A 151 18.12 0.85 31.48
C GLU A 151 19.45 1.07 32.17
N ALA A 152 19.41 1.27 33.49
CA ALA A 152 20.59 1.33 34.31
C ALA A 152 21.16 -0.10 34.53
N VAL A 153 22.47 -0.24 34.41
CA VAL A 153 23.17 -1.50 34.71
C VAL A 153 23.00 -1.84 36.19
N ILE A 154 22.39 -2.98 36.48
CA ILE A 154 22.31 -3.54 37.85
C ILE A 154 23.53 -4.43 38.08
N GLY A 155 24.45 -3.99 38.93
CA GLY A 155 25.69 -4.73 39.20
C GLY A 155 25.46 -6.15 39.66
N GLY A 156 26.20 -7.12 39.09
CA GLY A 156 26.19 -8.52 39.48
C GLY A 156 25.05 -9.39 38.93
N ALA A 157 24.19 -8.84 38.07
CA ALA A 157 23.13 -9.57 37.40
C ALA A 157 23.27 -9.52 35.87
N GLU A 158 22.81 -10.54 35.18
CA GLU A 158 22.66 -10.52 33.73
C GLU A 158 21.35 -9.78 33.37
N GLN A 159 21.46 -8.80 32.50
CA GLN A 159 20.31 -8.06 32.01
C GLN A 159 20.22 -8.27 30.49
N ILE A 160 19.04 -8.63 30.03
CA ILE A 160 18.72 -8.83 28.62
C ILE A 160 17.48 -7.97 28.31
N PRO A 161 17.54 -7.08 27.31
CA PRO A 161 16.36 -6.33 26.88
C PRO A 161 15.20 -7.28 26.53
N PRO A 162 13.97 -6.96 26.94
CA PRO A 162 12.81 -7.87 26.84
C PRO A 162 12.22 -7.91 25.42
N PHE A 163 13.07 -7.90 24.41
CA PHE A 163 12.67 -7.92 23.00
C PHE A 163 12.96 -9.27 22.35
N THR A 164 12.06 -9.71 21.47
CA THR A 164 12.32 -10.86 20.61
C THR A 164 13.17 -10.37 19.42
N PRO A 165 14.35 -10.97 19.15
CA PRO A 165 15.16 -10.56 18.03
C PRO A 165 14.43 -10.81 16.70
N ALA A 166 14.45 -9.80 15.84
CA ALA A 166 13.94 -9.87 14.47
C ALA A 166 14.86 -10.74 13.60
N VAL A 167 16.18 -10.62 13.85
CA VAL A 167 17.23 -11.45 13.25
C VAL A 167 18.21 -11.84 14.32
N GLN A 168 18.58 -13.11 14.34
CA GLN A 168 19.56 -13.64 15.31
C GLN A 168 20.50 -14.63 14.61
N ASN A 169 21.79 -14.58 14.99
CA ASN A 169 22.75 -15.59 14.57
C ASN A 169 22.26 -17.00 14.97
N PRO A 170 22.30 -17.98 14.06
CA PRO A 170 21.82 -19.33 14.34
C PRO A 170 22.48 -19.95 15.58
N ALA A 171 21.70 -20.62 16.41
CA ALA A 171 22.19 -21.31 17.58
C ALA A 171 23.26 -22.34 17.22
N GLY A 172 24.39 -22.32 17.94
CA GLY A 172 25.52 -23.21 17.71
C GLY A 172 26.48 -22.78 16.59
N LYS A 173 26.14 -21.74 15.81
CA LYS A 173 27.07 -21.15 14.84
C LYS A 173 27.90 -20.09 15.54
N VAL A 174 29.01 -20.51 16.14
CA VAL A 174 29.91 -19.59 16.85
C VAL A 174 30.55 -18.60 15.86
N LEU A 175 30.54 -17.32 16.20
CA LEU A 175 31.08 -16.22 15.40
C LEU A 175 32.59 -16.08 15.73
N ASN A 176 33.41 -16.84 15.06
CA ASN A 176 34.87 -17.00 15.40
C ASN A 176 35.84 -16.45 14.34
N ASP A 177 35.33 -15.83 13.25
CA ASP A 177 36.19 -15.19 12.28
C ASP A 177 36.73 -13.85 12.86
N THR A 178 38.03 -13.73 12.93
CA THR A 178 38.77 -12.58 13.50
C THR A 178 39.45 -11.74 12.42
N LEU A 179 39.31 -12.12 11.15
CA LEU A 179 39.92 -11.45 10.00
C LEU A 179 38.90 -10.87 9.05
N ASN A 180 37.84 -11.63 8.82
CA ASN A 180 36.76 -11.24 7.91
C ASN A 180 35.52 -10.86 8.69
N TRP A 181 34.65 -10.12 8.01
CA TRP A 181 33.35 -9.75 8.52
C TRP A 181 32.31 -10.85 8.22
N MET A 182 31.65 -11.34 9.25
CA MET A 182 30.59 -12.35 9.17
C MET A 182 29.24 -11.66 9.09
N GLU A 183 28.43 -12.06 8.14
CA GLU A 183 27.08 -11.51 7.96
C GLU A 183 26.08 -12.21 8.90
N ILE A 184 25.22 -11.39 9.53
CA ILE A 184 24.00 -11.81 10.21
C ILE A 184 22.84 -11.13 9.51
N SER A 185 21.97 -11.91 8.89
CA SER A 185 20.89 -11.37 8.08
C SER A 185 19.62 -12.23 8.12
N GLY A 186 18.49 -11.64 7.72
CA GLY A 186 17.23 -12.33 7.63
C GLY A 186 16.06 -11.44 7.29
N CYS A 187 14.90 -12.08 7.15
CA CYS A 187 13.64 -11.42 6.86
C CYS A 187 12.88 -11.12 8.15
N TYR A 188 12.25 -9.98 8.19
CA TYR A 188 11.36 -9.61 9.27
C TYR A 188 10.04 -9.06 8.71
N THR A 189 8.90 -9.57 9.20
CA THR A 189 7.59 -9.01 8.89
C THR A 189 7.19 -8.07 10.02
N ALA A 190 7.04 -6.79 9.71
CA ALA A 190 6.80 -5.74 10.69
C ALA A 190 5.41 -5.85 11.35
N THR A 191 5.36 -5.57 12.64
CA THR A 191 4.11 -5.45 13.41
C THR A 191 3.48 -4.07 13.30
N GLY A 192 4.29 -3.06 12.87
CA GLY A 192 3.92 -1.67 12.73
C GLY A 192 4.13 -0.85 13.99
N THR A 193 4.94 -1.31 14.92
CA THR A 193 5.31 -0.55 16.13
C THR A 193 6.77 -0.14 16.15
N GLU A 194 7.60 -0.73 15.31
CA GLU A 194 9.04 -0.62 15.29
C GLU A 194 9.51 0.80 14.92
N GLN A 195 10.26 1.42 15.81
CA GLN A 195 10.84 2.75 15.63
C GLN A 195 12.34 2.79 15.90
N TYR A 196 12.86 1.82 16.65
CA TYR A 196 14.28 1.71 17.01
C TYR A 196 14.76 0.30 16.70
N ALA A 197 16.01 0.19 16.26
CA ALA A 197 16.72 -1.08 16.14
C ALA A 197 17.75 -1.19 17.27
N ILE A 198 17.81 -2.33 17.94
CA ILE A 198 18.70 -2.63 19.06
C ILE A 198 19.57 -3.81 18.68
N ILE A 199 20.89 -3.68 18.77
CA ILE A 199 21.86 -4.74 18.49
C ILE A 199 22.49 -5.20 19.79
N GLY A 200 22.55 -6.53 19.98
CA GLY A 200 23.15 -7.14 21.17
C GLY A 200 22.85 -8.63 21.28
N SER A 201 23.11 -9.19 22.46
CA SER A 201 22.78 -10.59 22.78
C SER A 201 21.40 -10.72 23.39
N PHE A 202 20.52 -11.45 22.74
CA PHE A 202 19.19 -11.79 23.27
C PHE A 202 19.13 -13.21 23.85
N LYS A 203 20.30 -13.75 24.24
CA LYS A 203 20.44 -15.06 24.89
C LYS A 203 21.06 -14.88 26.28
N THR A 204 20.61 -15.71 27.21
CA THR A 204 21.31 -15.82 28.49
C THR A 204 22.67 -16.50 28.30
N SER A 205 23.61 -16.23 29.20
CA SER A 205 24.93 -16.92 29.21
C SER A 205 24.79 -18.43 29.26
N ALA A 206 23.78 -18.95 29.95
CA ALA A 206 23.46 -20.40 29.99
C ALA A 206 23.00 -20.98 28.64
N ASN A 207 22.42 -20.17 27.77
CA ASN A 207 21.91 -20.58 26.44
C ASN A 207 22.84 -20.19 25.28
N THR A 208 24.01 -19.63 25.59
CA THR A 208 25.00 -19.19 24.63
C THR A 208 26.03 -20.27 24.40
N GLN A 209 26.28 -20.65 23.16
CA GLN A 209 27.40 -21.51 22.79
C GLN A 209 28.67 -20.63 22.65
N SER A 210 29.77 -21.08 23.21
CA SER A 210 31.03 -20.33 23.19
C SER A 210 32.26 -21.23 22.96
N GLU A 211 33.30 -20.64 22.37
CA GLU A 211 34.57 -21.29 22.08
C GLU A 211 35.74 -20.41 22.58
N GLY A 212 36.82 -21.03 23.01
CA GLY A 212 38.06 -20.34 23.43
C GLY A 212 37.92 -19.53 24.72
N CYS A 213 36.81 -19.63 25.43
CA CYS A 213 36.52 -18.84 26.61
C CYS A 213 37.02 -19.53 27.88
N PHE A 214 38.04 -18.97 28.55
CA PHE A 214 38.62 -19.51 29.77
C PHE A 214 38.62 -18.47 30.91
N GLY A 215 38.35 -18.92 32.12
CA GLY A 215 38.32 -18.03 33.29
C GLY A 215 37.20 -17.00 33.22
N VAL A 216 37.45 -15.77 33.66
CA VAL A 216 36.49 -14.65 33.57
C VAL A 216 36.78 -13.86 32.29
N THR A 217 36.37 -14.41 31.15
CA THR A 217 36.52 -13.78 29.84
C THR A 217 35.17 -13.49 29.22
N GLY A 218 35.15 -12.58 28.25
CA GLY A 218 33.95 -12.23 27.48
C GLY A 218 34.28 -12.20 26.00
N SER A 219 33.26 -12.47 25.18
CA SER A 219 33.35 -12.25 23.74
C SER A 219 33.11 -10.79 23.40
N TYR A 220 33.95 -10.25 22.52
CA TYR A 220 33.83 -8.89 22.03
C TYR A 220 33.78 -8.89 20.51
N TYR A 221 32.81 -8.16 19.95
CA TYR A 221 32.61 -8.06 18.52
C TYR A 221 32.66 -6.63 18.03
N TYR A 222 33.24 -6.45 16.87
CA TYR A 222 33.11 -5.26 16.08
C TYR A 222 31.85 -5.41 15.23
N VAL A 223 31.15 -4.29 14.99
CA VAL A 223 29.87 -4.25 14.21
C VAL A 223 29.99 -3.14 13.19
N ASP A 224 29.64 -3.45 11.93
CA ASP A 224 29.66 -2.49 10.82
C ASP A 224 28.52 -2.76 9.82
N ASP A 225 28.21 -1.78 8.98
CA ASP A 225 27.25 -1.86 7.88
C ASP A 225 25.89 -2.44 8.28
N VAL A 226 25.24 -1.77 9.22
CA VAL A 226 23.92 -2.17 9.73
C VAL A 226 22.82 -1.72 8.76
N GLY A 227 21.96 -2.63 8.33
CA GLY A 227 20.89 -2.32 7.39
C GLY A 227 19.52 -2.88 7.78
N VAL A 228 18.51 -2.05 7.58
CA VAL A 228 17.11 -2.41 7.54
C VAL A 228 16.58 -1.89 6.20
N TYR A 229 16.30 -2.79 5.28
CA TYR A 229 16.00 -2.45 3.90
C TYR A 229 14.56 -2.75 3.55
N ASP A 230 13.96 -1.81 2.85
CA ASP A 230 12.65 -1.90 2.26
C ASP A 230 12.77 -2.28 0.77
N PHE A 231 11.95 -3.22 0.34
CA PHE A 231 11.80 -3.56 -1.07
C PHE A 231 10.56 -2.87 -1.63
N ASP A 232 10.79 -1.81 -2.38
CA ASP A 232 9.75 -0.99 -3.02
C ASP A 232 10.29 -0.44 -4.36
N PRO A 233 10.49 -1.33 -5.37
CA PRO A 233 11.09 -0.95 -6.64
C PRO A 233 10.10 -0.34 -7.63
N LEU A 234 8.78 -0.45 -7.41
CA LEU A 234 7.75 -0.09 -8.35
C LEU A 234 6.81 0.98 -7.78
N PRO A 235 6.30 1.90 -8.58
CA PRO A 235 5.16 2.71 -8.18
C PRO A 235 3.87 1.87 -8.20
N ASP A 236 2.88 2.20 -7.39
CA ASP A 236 1.58 1.51 -7.37
C ASP A 236 0.91 1.50 -8.76
N THR A 237 1.00 2.64 -9.46
CA THR A 237 0.41 2.83 -10.79
C THR A 237 1.37 3.60 -11.70
N LEU A 238 1.43 3.20 -12.96
CA LEU A 238 2.19 3.85 -14.01
C LEU A 238 1.32 4.07 -15.24
N VAL A 239 1.37 5.27 -15.81
CA VAL A 239 0.74 5.55 -17.11
C VAL A 239 1.78 5.40 -18.21
N LEU A 240 1.45 4.60 -19.21
CA LEU A 240 2.24 4.41 -20.41
C LEU A 240 1.59 5.18 -21.56
N CYS A 241 2.35 6.01 -22.23
CA CYS A 241 1.86 6.70 -23.40
C CYS A 241 1.84 5.74 -24.58
N LYS A 242 0.88 5.93 -25.48
CA LYS A 242 0.73 5.03 -26.63
C LYS A 242 2.00 4.94 -27.47
N GLY A 243 2.49 3.72 -27.66
CA GLY A 243 3.70 3.44 -28.44
C GLY A 243 5.01 3.74 -27.71
N GLU A 244 4.95 4.17 -26.45
CA GLU A 244 6.14 4.29 -25.60
C GLU A 244 6.55 2.95 -24.98
N SER A 245 7.82 2.91 -24.61
CA SER A 245 8.38 1.86 -23.75
C SER A 245 9.00 2.51 -22.54
N ARG A 246 8.74 1.96 -21.36
CA ARG A 246 9.35 2.41 -20.08
C ARG A 246 10.08 1.28 -19.40
N THR A 247 11.14 1.63 -18.69
CA THR A 247 11.86 0.70 -17.85
C THR A 247 11.38 0.86 -16.41
N ILE A 248 11.03 -0.25 -15.77
CA ILE A 248 10.57 -0.33 -14.39
C ILE A 248 11.47 -1.27 -13.58
N GLY A 249 11.43 -1.15 -12.27
CA GLY A 249 12.26 -1.92 -11.35
C GLY A 249 13.58 -1.23 -11.02
N LYS A 250 14.26 -1.76 -10.05
CA LYS A 250 15.62 -1.36 -9.61
C LYS A 250 16.30 -2.54 -8.91
N SER A 251 17.62 -2.49 -8.81
CA SER A 251 18.38 -3.49 -8.07
C SER A 251 18.11 -3.37 -6.56
N PHE A 252 18.10 -4.49 -5.89
CA PHE A 252 17.94 -4.62 -4.44
C PHE A 252 18.99 -5.59 -3.91
N LEU A 253 20.05 -5.07 -3.29
CA LEU A 253 21.18 -5.86 -2.83
C LEU A 253 21.66 -6.87 -3.90
N ASP A 254 22.03 -8.06 -3.51
CA ASP A 254 22.43 -9.16 -4.40
C ASP A 254 21.26 -10.13 -4.68
N ALA A 255 20.02 -9.60 -4.72
CA ALA A 255 18.83 -10.40 -4.96
C ALA A 255 18.76 -10.95 -6.38
N THR A 256 18.17 -12.13 -6.51
CA THR A 256 17.74 -12.67 -7.81
C THR A 256 16.28 -12.31 -8.05
N TYR A 257 15.89 -12.14 -9.32
CA TYR A 257 14.58 -11.62 -9.69
C TYR A 257 13.77 -12.60 -10.52
N SER A 258 12.46 -12.49 -10.41
CA SER A 258 11.52 -13.13 -11.34
C SER A 258 10.30 -12.22 -11.53
N TRP A 259 9.94 -11.98 -12.80
CA TRP A 259 8.74 -11.25 -13.17
C TRP A 259 7.64 -12.21 -13.61
N ASN A 260 6.38 -11.80 -13.46
CA ASN A 260 5.25 -12.56 -14.00
C ASN A 260 5.29 -12.69 -15.55
N THR A 261 6.13 -11.92 -16.23
CA THR A 261 6.40 -12.02 -17.68
C THR A 261 7.42 -13.11 -18.03
N GLY A 262 8.11 -13.68 -17.04
CA GLY A 262 9.21 -14.62 -17.22
C GLY A 262 10.60 -13.97 -17.29
N ALA A 263 10.71 -12.65 -17.21
CA ALA A 263 12.01 -11.96 -17.11
C ALA A 263 12.65 -12.22 -15.74
N VAL A 264 13.98 -12.15 -15.70
CA VAL A 264 14.80 -12.45 -14.49
C VAL A 264 15.76 -11.33 -14.10
N ASP A 265 15.76 -10.23 -14.84
CA ASP A 265 16.58 -9.05 -14.53
C ASP A 265 15.94 -8.19 -13.45
N SER A 266 16.73 -7.37 -12.77
CA SER A 266 16.24 -6.41 -11.75
C SER A 266 15.36 -5.30 -12.35
N ILE A 267 15.44 -5.11 -13.66
CA ILE A 267 14.68 -4.12 -14.42
C ILE A 267 13.94 -4.81 -15.57
N LEU A 268 12.76 -4.28 -15.90
CA LEU A 268 11.93 -4.76 -17.00
C LEU A 268 11.55 -3.58 -17.93
N THR A 269 11.70 -3.78 -19.24
CA THR A 269 11.15 -2.84 -20.21
C THR A 269 9.74 -3.26 -20.58
N ILE A 270 8.79 -2.36 -20.39
CA ILE A 270 7.36 -2.55 -20.65
C ILE A 270 6.88 -1.63 -21.78
N ASN A 271 5.95 -2.11 -22.57
CA ASN A 271 5.32 -1.37 -23.68
C ASN A 271 3.83 -1.67 -23.85
N GLN A 272 3.21 -2.28 -22.86
CA GLN A 272 1.79 -2.63 -22.85
C GLN A 272 1.18 -2.36 -21.47
N GLU A 273 -0.12 -2.08 -21.45
CA GLU A 273 -0.88 -2.05 -20.20
C GLU A 273 -0.93 -3.44 -19.56
N GLY A 274 -1.09 -3.47 -18.25
CA GLY A 274 -1.21 -4.72 -17.52
C GLY A 274 -0.71 -4.63 -16.09
N ARG A 275 -0.78 -5.74 -15.41
CA ARG A 275 -0.25 -5.90 -14.06
C ARG A 275 1.11 -6.59 -14.14
N TYR A 276 2.14 -5.90 -13.68
CA TYR A 276 3.50 -6.42 -13.60
C TYR A 276 3.86 -6.68 -12.15
N ILE A 277 4.35 -7.87 -11.89
CA ILE A 277 4.73 -8.34 -10.55
C ILE A 277 6.19 -8.73 -10.61
N VAL A 278 6.99 -8.18 -9.71
CA VAL A 278 8.39 -8.58 -9.49
C VAL A 278 8.52 -9.29 -8.16
N ASN A 279 9.24 -10.41 -8.14
CA ASN A 279 9.72 -11.05 -6.93
C ASN A 279 11.24 -10.92 -6.89
N ALA A 280 11.76 -10.50 -5.74
CA ALA A 280 13.18 -10.47 -5.45
C ALA A 280 13.48 -11.51 -4.37
N THR A 281 14.43 -12.40 -4.61
CA THR A 281 14.86 -13.42 -3.65
C THR A 281 16.26 -13.10 -3.17
N LEU A 282 16.42 -12.96 -1.86
CA LEU A 282 17.67 -12.68 -1.19
C LEU A 282 17.83 -13.65 0.00
N GLY A 283 18.76 -14.61 -0.11
CA GLY A 283 18.85 -15.71 0.84
C GLY A 283 17.54 -16.52 0.89
N ASN A 284 16.94 -16.58 2.07
CA ASN A 284 15.63 -17.24 2.27
C ASN A 284 14.45 -16.26 2.19
N CYS A 285 14.69 -14.97 1.90
CA CYS A 285 13.68 -13.93 1.83
C CYS A 285 13.13 -13.81 0.41
N VAL A 286 11.82 -13.73 0.30
CA VAL A 286 11.14 -13.44 -0.97
C VAL A 286 10.30 -12.20 -0.79
N PHE A 287 10.66 -11.14 -1.49
CA PHE A 287 9.94 -9.87 -1.53
C PHE A 287 9.13 -9.81 -2.81
N SER A 288 7.96 -9.19 -2.77
CA SER A 288 7.11 -9.03 -3.95
C SER A 288 6.61 -7.61 -4.03
N ASP A 289 6.59 -7.07 -5.25
CA ASP A 289 6.02 -5.75 -5.53
C ASP A 289 5.24 -5.78 -6.84
N THR A 290 4.30 -4.85 -7.00
CA THR A 290 3.35 -4.86 -8.11
C THR A 290 3.09 -3.45 -8.61
N VAL A 291 3.11 -3.27 -9.93
CA VAL A 291 2.63 -2.05 -10.59
C VAL A 291 1.45 -2.36 -11.50
N VAL A 292 0.46 -1.49 -11.51
CA VAL A 292 -0.60 -1.48 -12.50
C VAL A 292 -0.24 -0.46 -13.58
N VAL A 293 -0.02 -0.94 -14.79
CA VAL A 293 0.30 -0.08 -15.95
C VAL A 293 -0.97 0.16 -16.75
N LEU A 294 -1.31 1.42 -16.93
CA LEU A 294 -2.47 1.90 -17.68
C LEU A 294 -2.01 2.54 -18.99
N GLU A 295 -2.66 2.25 -20.10
CA GLU A 295 -2.40 2.95 -21.37
C GLU A 295 -3.31 4.18 -21.45
N ASN A 296 -2.72 5.35 -21.64
CA ASN A 296 -3.43 6.63 -21.48
C ASN A 296 -4.63 6.80 -22.44
N ASP A 297 -4.48 6.43 -23.71
CA ASP A 297 -5.52 6.64 -24.71
C ASP A 297 -6.73 5.70 -24.53
N LYS A 298 -6.54 4.52 -23.99
CA LYS A 298 -7.65 3.61 -23.65
C LYS A 298 -8.45 4.07 -22.45
N GLN A 299 -7.81 4.68 -21.48
CA GLN A 299 -8.49 5.18 -20.28
C GLN A 299 -9.39 6.38 -20.58
N LEU A 300 -9.04 7.23 -21.55
CA LEU A 300 -9.89 8.32 -22.01
C LEU A 300 -11.19 7.81 -22.65
N SER A 301 -11.19 6.62 -23.24
CA SER A 301 -12.41 5.98 -23.78
C SER A 301 -13.40 5.49 -22.69
N LEU A 302 -12.99 5.48 -21.41
CA LEU A 302 -13.86 5.19 -20.28
C LEU A 302 -14.63 6.42 -19.80
N LEU A 303 -14.29 7.62 -20.27
CA LEU A 303 -15.07 8.82 -19.98
C LEU A 303 -16.41 8.74 -20.73
N PRO A 304 -17.49 9.23 -20.12
CA PRO A 304 -18.79 9.17 -20.75
C PRO A 304 -18.80 9.99 -22.03
N THR A 305 -19.56 9.53 -23.00
CA THR A 305 -20.11 10.35 -24.06
C THR A 305 -21.35 11.09 -23.51
N ASP A 306 -22.14 11.73 -24.38
CA ASP A 306 -23.37 12.39 -23.96
C ASP A 306 -24.24 11.44 -23.14
N THR A 307 -24.70 11.92 -21.99
CA THR A 307 -25.35 11.11 -20.96
C THR A 307 -26.70 11.71 -20.60
N LEU A 308 -27.71 10.87 -20.53
CA LEU A 308 -29.03 11.23 -20.07
C LEU A 308 -29.22 10.78 -18.62
N LEU A 309 -29.59 11.70 -17.73
CA LEU A 309 -29.94 11.44 -16.35
C LEU A 309 -31.42 11.67 -16.11
N CYS A 310 -32.02 10.92 -15.23
CA CYS A 310 -33.33 11.24 -14.71
C CYS A 310 -33.25 12.35 -13.67
N GLU A 311 -34.25 13.21 -13.57
CA GLU A 311 -34.35 14.25 -12.53
C GLU A 311 -34.11 13.65 -11.14
N GLY A 312 -33.16 14.23 -10.41
CA GLY A 312 -32.75 13.79 -9.08
C GLY A 312 -31.71 12.65 -9.05
N GLU A 313 -31.25 12.18 -10.20
CA GLU A 313 -30.10 11.27 -10.29
C GLU A 313 -28.78 12.04 -10.31
N GLU A 314 -27.70 11.31 -10.00
CA GLU A 314 -26.35 11.82 -9.93
C GLU A 314 -25.44 10.90 -10.74
N LEU A 315 -24.56 11.49 -11.54
CA LEU A 315 -23.50 10.80 -12.25
C LEU A 315 -22.20 10.98 -11.48
N ASP A 316 -21.75 9.92 -10.83
CA ASP A 316 -20.45 9.88 -10.17
C ASP A 316 -19.39 9.35 -11.12
N LEU A 317 -18.42 10.19 -11.44
CA LEU A 317 -17.29 9.83 -12.28
C LEU A 317 -16.02 9.75 -11.44
N ASN A 318 -15.26 8.69 -11.65
CA ASN A 318 -13.92 8.51 -11.08
C ASN A 318 -12.97 8.15 -12.21
N ILE A 319 -12.02 9.04 -12.51
CA ILE A 319 -11.03 8.83 -13.57
C ILE A 319 -9.79 8.17 -12.94
N PRO A 320 -9.46 6.92 -13.30
CA PRO A 320 -8.37 6.17 -12.68
C PRO A 320 -6.98 6.53 -13.26
N LEU A 321 -6.83 7.66 -13.96
CA LEU A 321 -5.56 8.12 -14.49
C LEU A 321 -4.82 8.99 -13.47
N PRO A 322 -3.55 8.79 -13.23
CA PRO A 322 -2.74 9.73 -12.46
C PRO A 322 -2.52 11.01 -13.28
N GLY A 323 -2.56 12.18 -12.62
CA GLY A 323 -2.36 13.47 -13.26
C GLY A 323 -3.04 14.61 -12.50
N GLY A 324 -2.87 15.82 -13.03
CA GLY A 324 -3.64 16.99 -12.65
C GLY A 324 -4.95 17.04 -13.43
N TYR A 325 -6.02 17.47 -12.79
CA TYR A 325 -7.35 17.60 -13.38
C TYR A 325 -7.81 19.03 -13.31
N LEU A 326 -8.56 19.46 -14.32
CA LEU A 326 -9.27 20.72 -14.30
C LEU A 326 -10.63 20.53 -15.01
N TRP A 327 -11.70 20.51 -14.22
CA TRP A 327 -13.05 20.41 -14.72
C TRP A 327 -13.63 21.79 -15.04
N SER A 328 -14.69 21.80 -15.84
CA SER A 328 -15.42 23.03 -16.22
C SER A 328 -16.02 23.80 -15.04
N ASP A 329 -16.23 23.14 -13.90
CA ASP A 329 -16.67 23.76 -12.65
C ASP A 329 -15.52 24.33 -11.80
N GLY A 330 -14.27 24.18 -12.26
CA GLY A 330 -13.05 24.56 -11.54
C GLY A 330 -12.51 23.51 -10.55
N SER A 331 -13.14 22.34 -10.44
CA SER A 331 -12.67 21.22 -9.62
C SER A 331 -11.37 20.66 -10.15
N GLY A 332 -10.43 20.33 -9.24
CA GLY A 332 -9.14 19.71 -9.52
C GLY A 332 -9.06 18.22 -9.13
N SER A 333 -10.18 17.59 -8.80
CA SER A 333 -10.23 16.19 -8.38
C SER A 333 -10.32 15.24 -9.57
N ASN A 334 -9.80 14.01 -9.42
CA ASN A 334 -10.08 12.93 -10.36
C ASN A 334 -11.52 12.36 -10.23
N GLN A 335 -12.31 12.90 -9.30
CA GLN A 335 -13.71 12.54 -9.08
C GLN A 335 -14.59 13.76 -9.20
N ILE A 336 -15.74 13.60 -9.85
CA ILE A 336 -16.78 14.61 -9.96
C ILE A 336 -18.15 13.97 -9.85
N SER A 337 -19.10 14.66 -9.19
CA SER A 337 -20.51 14.28 -9.09
C SER A 337 -21.35 15.29 -9.83
N ILE A 338 -22.10 14.87 -10.84
CA ILE A 338 -22.87 15.71 -11.77
C ILE A 338 -24.36 15.47 -11.57
N ARG A 339 -25.13 16.54 -11.38
CA ARG A 339 -26.59 16.51 -11.18
C ARG A 339 -27.38 17.41 -12.13
N GLU A 340 -26.72 18.35 -12.77
CA GLU A 340 -27.35 19.41 -13.56
C GLU A 340 -27.06 19.24 -15.06
N ASN A 341 -27.98 19.75 -15.88
CA ASN A 341 -27.77 19.84 -17.32
C ASN A 341 -26.56 20.70 -17.62
N GLY A 342 -25.76 20.31 -18.59
CA GLY A 342 -24.64 21.12 -19.04
C GLY A 342 -23.63 20.37 -19.86
N VAL A 343 -22.73 21.13 -20.42
CA VAL A 343 -21.53 20.61 -21.09
C VAL A 343 -20.41 20.59 -20.07
N TYR A 344 -19.92 19.40 -19.77
CA TYR A 344 -18.82 19.17 -18.84
C TYR A 344 -17.56 18.90 -19.64
N THR A 345 -16.50 19.61 -19.26
CA THR A 345 -15.17 19.42 -19.85
C THR A 345 -14.19 19.08 -18.75
N VAL A 346 -13.24 18.24 -19.06
CA VAL A 346 -12.10 17.95 -18.20
C VAL A 346 -10.80 18.07 -19.01
N GLU A 347 -9.86 18.83 -18.49
CA GLU A 347 -8.48 18.84 -18.91
C GLU A 347 -7.68 17.93 -17.95
N ILE A 348 -6.96 16.97 -18.51
CA ILE A 348 -6.12 16.03 -17.76
C ILE A 348 -4.67 16.26 -18.20
N GLN A 349 -3.83 16.67 -17.28
CA GLN A 349 -2.40 16.86 -17.53
C GLN A 349 -1.60 15.77 -16.82
N ASN A 350 -0.86 14.99 -17.58
CA ASN A 350 0.05 13.97 -17.06
C ASN A 350 1.34 13.89 -17.90
N ASP A 351 2.21 12.91 -17.62
CA ASP A 351 3.47 12.73 -18.33
C ASP A 351 3.32 12.51 -19.85
N CYS A 352 2.15 12.07 -20.31
CA CYS A 352 1.84 11.88 -21.74
C CYS A 352 1.36 13.14 -22.45
N GLY A 353 1.10 14.21 -21.71
CA GLY A 353 0.66 15.49 -22.24
C GLY A 353 -0.61 16.02 -21.60
N VAL A 354 -1.29 16.91 -22.33
CA VAL A 354 -2.57 17.50 -21.94
C VAL A 354 -3.68 16.92 -22.81
N PHE A 355 -4.70 16.38 -22.18
CA PHE A 355 -5.84 15.75 -22.83
C PHE A 355 -7.11 16.46 -22.42
N ASN A 356 -7.98 16.73 -23.41
CA ASN A 356 -9.26 17.36 -23.17
C ASN A 356 -10.38 16.39 -23.58
N HIS A 357 -11.36 16.25 -22.73
CA HIS A 357 -12.59 15.52 -23.01
C HIS A 357 -13.80 16.38 -22.70
N SER A 358 -14.87 16.20 -23.49
CA SER A 358 -16.12 16.93 -23.34
C SER A 358 -17.29 15.99 -23.57
N PHE A 359 -18.32 16.11 -22.73
CA PHE A 359 -19.60 15.40 -22.87
C PHE A 359 -20.73 16.28 -22.38
N GLU A 360 -21.94 16.02 -22.91
CA GLU A 360 -23.13 16.72 -22.50
C GLU A 360 -23.96 15.83 -21.53
N VAL A 361 -24.41 16.42 -20.43
CA VAL A 361 -25.36 15.81 -19.53
C VAL A 361 -26.70 16.52 -19.70
N THR A 362 -27.73 15.76 -20.03
CA THR A 362 -29.12 16.22 -20.09
C THR A 362 -29.92 15.53 -19.02
N THR A 363 -30.90 16.22 -18.41
CA THR A 363 -31.82 15.61 -17.47
C THR A 363 -33.22 15.61 -18.04
N GLU A 364 -33.96 14.53 -17.79
CA GLU A 364 -35.37 14.44 -18.15
C GLU A 364 -36.21 13.86 -17.01
N THR A 365 -37.50 14.09 -17.05
CA THR A 365 -38.42 13.48 -16.10
C THR A 365 -38.67 12.03 -16.49
N CYS A 366 -37.87 11.11 -15.95
CA CYS A 366 -38.08 9.69 -16.18
C CYS A 366 -39.25 9.16 -15.33
N GLY A 367 -40.03 8.26 -15.90
CA GLY A 367 -41.13 7.66 -15.18
C GLY A 367 -41.82 6.51 -15.93
N CYS A 368 -42.88 6.07 -15.34
CA CYS A 368 -43.79 5.13 -15.99
C CYS A 368 -45.13 5.83 -16.29
N ASN A 369 -45.46 5.95 -17.56
CA ASN A 369 -46.74 6.47 -18.03
C ASN A 369 -47.68 5.31 -18.32
N VAL A 370 -48.77 5.22 -17.58
CA VAL A 370 -49.81 4.22 -17.81
C VAL A 370 -51.00 4.91 -18.45
N TYR A 371 -51.45 4.37 -19.55
CA TYR A 371 -52.66 4.82 -20.23
C TYR A 371 -53.70 3.72 -20.18
N VAL A 372 -54.87 4.06 -19.65
CA VAL A 372 -56.06 3.23 -19.66
C VAL A 372 -57.15 4.02 -20.40
N PRO A 373 -57.74 3.50 -21.51
CA PRO A 373 -58.78 4.19 -22.22
C PRO A 373 -59.95 4.52 -21.29
N THR A 374 -60.54 5.69 -21.48
CA THR A 374 -61.68 6.14 -20.67
C THR A 374 -63.03 5.57 -21.13
N ALA A 375 -63.07 4.91 -22.29
CA ALA A 375 -64.31 4.28 -22.83
C ALA A 375 -63.96 3.16 -23.81
N PHE A 376 -64.82 2.16 -23.90
CA PHE A 376 -64.85 1.14 -24.97
C PHE A 376 -66.23 0.64 -25.24
N SER A 377 -66.43 -0.03 -26.37
CA SER A 377 -67.77 -0.45 -26.83
C SER A 377 -67.75 -1.93 -27.27
N PRO A 378 -67.96 -2.88 -26.35
CA PRO A 378 -67.94 -4.32 -26.64
C PRO A 378 -69.23 -4.74 -27.33
N ASN A 379 -69.42 -4.36 -28.62
CA ASN A 379 -70.55 -4.63 -29.44
C ASN A 379 -70.29 -5.67 -30.54
N GLY A 380 -69.07 -6.14 -30.72
CA GLY A 380 -68.61 -7.16 -31.64
C GLY A 380 -68.42 -6.66 -33.08
N ASP A 381 -68.19 -5.35 -33.25
CA ASP A 381 -67.99 -4.77 -34.60
C ASP A 381 -66.47 -4.77 -34.99
N GLY A 382 -65.56 -5.20 -34.09
CA GLY A 382 -64.16 -5.24 -34.31
C GLY A 382 -63.38 -3.95 -33.91
N ASN A 383 -64.11 -2.93 -33.40
CA ASN A 383 -63.54 -1.66 -33.02
C ASN A 383 -63.78 -1.36 -31.52
N ASN A 384 -62.77 -1.18 -30.74
CA ASN A 384 -62.85 -0.91 -29.29
C ASN A 384 -63.76 -1.91 -28.53
N ASP A 385 -63.74 -3.17 -28.94
CA ASP A 385 -64.50 -4.23 -28.30
C ASP A 385 -63.91 -4.67 -26.96
N VAL A 386 -62.67 -4.30 -26.73
CA VAL A 386 -61.93 -4.61 -25.51
C VAL A 386 -61.25 -3.36 -24.94
N LEU A 387 -61.11 -3.35 -23.64
CA LEU A 387 -60.25 -2.39 -22.91
C LEU A 387 -58.83 -2.94 -22.81
N GLU A 388 -57.90 -2.28 -23.51
CA GLU A 388 -56.45 -2.60 -23.44
C GLU A 388 -55.74 -1.50 -22.68
N CYS A 389 -54.82 -1.89 -21.80
CA CYS A 389 -53.98 -0.98 -21.04
C CYS A 389 -52.58 -0.87 -21.67
N TYR A 390 -51.98 0.31 -21.61
CA TYR A 390 -50.67 0.58 -22.15
C TYR A 390 -49.78 1.14 -21.05
N ILE A 391 -48.50 0.69 -21.02
CA ILE A 391 -47.50 1.22 -20.13
C ILE A 391 -46.22 1.53 -20.92
N GLY A 392 -45.72 2.75 -20.80
CA GLY A 392 -44.43 3.17 -21.27
C GLY A 392 -43.57 3.50 -20.03
N CYS A 393 -42.57 2.68 -19.77
CA CYS A 393 -41.70 2.83 -18.62
C CYS A 393 -40.26 2.95 -19.08
N ASP A 394 -39.54 3.92 -18.55
CA ASP A 394 -38.09 4.08 -18.75
C ASP A 394 -37.29 3.10 -17.89
N PHE A 395 -37.95 2.39 -16.98
CA PHE A 395 -37.40 1.42 -16.07
C PHE A 395 -37.96 0.02 -16.28
N PRO A 396 -37.25 -1.04 -15.94
CA PRO A 396 -37.81 -2.39 -15.88
C PRO A 396 -39.02 -2.42 -14.93
N TYR A 397 -40.12 -2.94 -15.39
CA TYR A 397 -41.35 -3.06 -14.61
C TYR A 397 -41.84 -4.51 -14.55
N GLN A 398 -42.63 -4.82 -13.50
CA GLN A 398 -43.21 -6.14 -13.29
C GLN A 398 -44.46 -6.05 -12.38
N GLY A 399 -45.06 -7.18 -12.11
CA GLY A 399 -46.08 -7.29 -11.06
C GLY A 399 -47.37 -6.50 -11.37
N ILE A 400 -47.73 -6.36 -12.66
CA ILE A 400 -48.89 -5.63 -13.07
C ILE A 400 -50.15 -6.29 -12.53
N ARG A 401 -51.03 -5.49 -11.90
CA ARG A 401 -52.38 -5.90 -11.46
C ARG A 401 -53.37 -4.87 -11.94
N PHE A 402 -54.37 -5.32 -12.71
CA PHE A 402 -55.47 -4.48 -13.15
C PHE A 402 -56.78 -5.04 -12.61
N GLN A 403 -57.58 -4.18 -11.97
CA GLN A 403 -58.88 -4.54 -11.36
C GLN A 403 -59.92 -3.53 -11.76
N VAL A 404 -61.13 -4.03 -12.08
CA VAL A 404 -62.27 -3.19 -12.40
C VAL A 404 -63.42 -3.51 -11.45
N PHE A 405 -64.12 -2.47 -11.01
CA PHE A 405 -65.19 -2.52 -10.03
C PHE A 405 -66.43 -1.87 -10.58
N ASP A 406 -67.58 -2.41 -10.22
CA ASP A 406 -68.88 -1.77 -10.52
C ASP A 406 -69.14 -0.58 -9.57
N ARG A 407 -70.24 0.15 -9.83
CA ARG A 407 -70.64 1.31 -9.00
C ARG A 407 -70.91 1.02 -7.52
N TRP A 408 -71.04 -0.24 -7.15
CA TRP A 408 -71.31 -0.70 -5.81
C TRP A 408 -70.00 -1.22 -5.13
N GLY A 409 -68.87 -1.14 -5.80
CA GLY A 409 -67.58 -1.64 -5.34
C GLY A 409 -67.40 -3.16 -5.53
N GLY A 410 -68.27 -3.79 -6.30
CA GLY A 410 -68.17 -5.19 -6.68
C GLY A 410 -67.07 -5.40 -7.71
N LEU A 411 -66.09 -6.30 -7.44
CA LEU A 411 -65.01 -6.65 -8.38
C LEU A 411 -65.60 -7.40 -9.57
N VAL A 412 -65.48 -6.83 -10.77
CA VAL A 412 -65.99 -7.40 -12.02
C VAL A 412 -64.93 -7.93 -12.96
N TYR A 413 -63.67 -7.46 -12.80
CA TYR A 413 -62.54 -7.96 -13.53
C TYR A 413 -61.26 -7.88 -12.66
N SER A 414 -60.40 -8.88 -12.76
CA SER A 414 -59.08 -8.85 -12.17
C SER A 414 -58.12 -9.68 -13.00
N ASN A 415 -56.99 -9.07 -13.37
CA ASN A 415 -55.88 -9.76 -14.01
C ASN A 415 -54.60 -9.37 -13.33
N LYS A 416 -53.65 -10.34 -13.19
CA LYS A 416 -52.31 -10.12 -12.69
C LYS A 416 -51.33 -10.73 -13.68
N SER A 417 -50.39 -9.95 -14.21
CA SER A 417 -49.45 -10.38 -15.22
C SER A 417 -48.11 -9.65 -15.10
N SER A 418 -47.05 -10.20 -15.66
CA SER A 418 -45.81 -9.50 -15.95
C SER A 418 -45.79 -8.85 -17.34
N ASP A 419 -46.78 -9.18 -18.18
CA ASP A 419 -46.92 -8.67 -19.54
C ASP A 419 -48.20 -7.80 -19.66
N ILE A 420 -48.00 -6.53 -20.02
CA ILE A 420 -49.11 -5.57 -20.20
C ILE A 420 -50.06 -5.99 -21.30
N GLN A 421 -49.57 -6.63 -22.37
CA GLN A 421 -50.43 -7.05 -23.50
C GLN A 421 -51.46 -8.12 -23.11
N SER A 422 -51.27 -8.78 -21.97
CA SER A 422 -52.23 -9.73 -21.42
C SER A 422 -53.33 -9.10 -20.59
N ILE A 423 -53.29 -7.77 -20.36
CA ILE A 423 -54.26 -7.03 -19.57
C ILE A 423 -55.36 -6.50 -20.51
N ILE A 424 -56.34 -7.38 -20.83
CA ILE A 424 -57.42 -7.11 -21.75
C ILE A 424 -58.74 -7.46 -21.07
N TRP A 425 -59.69 -6.53 -21.08
CA TRP A 425 -61.04 -6.76 -20.56
C TRP A 425 -62.12 -6.52 -21.62
N ASP A 426 -62.98 -7.50 -21.83
CA ASP A 426 -64.06 -7.52 -22.85
C ASP A 426 -65.40 -6.98 -22.32
N GLY A 427 -65.44 -6.37 -21.16
CA GLY A 427 -66.67 -5.83 -20.57
C GLY A 427 -67.65 -6.92 -20.07
N THR A 428 -67.13 -8.14 -19.82
CA THR A 428 -67.95 -9.22 -19.24
C THR A 428 -67.55 -9.51 -17.79
N PHE A 429 -68.50 -10.07 -17.04
CA PHE A 429 -68.26 -10.67 -15.72
C PHE A 429 -68.84 -12.09 -15.70
N LYS A 430 -67.98 -13.10 -15.43
CA LYS A 430 -68.39 -14.51 -15.47
C LYS A 430 -69.11 -14.91 -16.79
N GLY A 431 -68.61 -14.39 -17.90
CA GLY A 431 -69.16 -14.67 -19.25
C GLY A 431 -70.53 -13.98 -19.58
N LYS A 432 -70.95 -13.06 -18.73
CA LYS A 432 -72.12 -12.23 -18.97
C LYS A 432 -71.69 -10.80 -19.24
N ALA A 433 -72.29 -10.21 -20.29
CA ALA A 433 -72.10 -8.82 -20.61
C ALA A 433 -72.57 -7.93 -19.44
N LEU A 434 -71.73 -6.97 -19.04
CA LEU A 434 -72.09 -5.95 -18.06
C LEU A 434 -72.94 -4.83 -18.72
N ASP A 435 -73.78 -4.16 -17.94
CA ASP A 435 -74.60 -3.05 -18.42
C ASP A 435 -73.73 -1.86 -18.83
N PRO A 436 -74.14 -1.06 -19.82
CA PRO A 436 -73.55 0.22 -20.11
C PRO A 436 -73.54 1.11 -18.90
N GLY A 437 -72.35 1.76 -18.65
CA GLY A 437 -72.17 2.59 -17.46
C GLY A 437 -70.70 2.83 -17.12
N VAL A 438 -70.46 3.44 -15.96
CA VAL A 438 -69.20 3.81 -15.48
C VAL A 438 -68.72 2.73 -14.51
N TYR A 439 -67.45 2.33 -14.65
CA TYR A 439 -66.74 1.37 -13.83
C TYR A 439 -65.48 2.00 -13.35
N ALA A 440 -65.12 1.80 -12.07
CA ALA A 440 -63.87 2.25 -11.52
C ALA A 440 -62.76 1.20 -11.74
N TRP A 441 -61.57 1.63 -12.03
CA TRP A 441 -60.44 0.73 -12.17
C TRP A 441 -59.28 1.14 -11.30
N PHE A 442 -58.44 0.15 -10.92
CA PHE A 442 -57.15 0.29 -10.25
C PHE A 442 -56.10 -0.45 -11.06
N PHE A 443 -54.96 0.21 -11.25
CA PHE A 443 -53.81 -0.33 -11.95
C PHE A 443 -52.61 -0.23 -11.00
N GLU A 444 -52.03 -1.35 -10.61
CA GLU A 444 -50.87 -1.47 -9.74
C GLU A 444 -49.74 -2.06 -10.56
N TYR A 445 -48.52 -1.58 -10.32
CA TYR A 445 -47.30 -2.13 -10.89
C TYR A 445 -46.09 -1.83 -10.01
N GLU A 446 -45.03 -2.63 -10.19
CA GLU A 446 -43.74 -2.44 -9.60
C GLU A 446 -42.76 -2.05 -10.69
N TYR A 447 -41.84 -1.13 -10.38
CA TYR A 447 -40.70 -0.80 -11.25
C TYR A 447 -39.42 -0.71 -10.44
N THR A 448 -38.28 -1.06 -11.04
CA THR A 448 -36.99 -1.01 -10.39
C THR A 448 -36.24 0.20 -10.87
N ARG A 449 -35.84 1.07 -9.93
CA ARG A 449 -34.98 2.24 -10.17
C ARG A 449 -33.80 2.20 -9.20
N ASN A 450 -32.58 2.29 -9.71
CA ASN A 450 -31.34 2.27 -8.92
C ASN A 450 -31.29 1.10 -7.91
N GLY A 451 -31.70 -0.09 -8.37
CA GLY A 451 -31.71 -1.29 -7.52
C GLY A 451 -32.85 -1.33 -6.49
N THR A 452 -33.68 -0.29 -6.38
CA THR A 452 -34.82 -0.22 -5.47
C THR A 452 -36.11 -0.52 -6.20
N VAL A 453 -36.90 -1.44 -5.64
CA VAL A 453 -38.28 -1.74 -6.16
C VAL A 453 -39.25 -0.72 -5.60
N ASN A 454 -39.93 -0.03 -6.50
CA ASN A 454 -40.98 0.95 -6.20
C ASN A 454 -42.33 0.39 -6.58
N HIS A 455 -43.38 0.66 -5.77
CA HIS A 455 -44.75 0.28 -6.05
C HIS A 455 -45.54 1.53 -6.45
N LYS A 456 -46.34 1.41 -7.50
CA LYS A 456 -47.24 2.49 -7.98
C LYS A 456 -48.63 1.97 -8.11
N THR A 457 -49.58 2.77 -7.66
CA THR A 457 -51.03 2.54 -7.86
C THR A 457 -51.61 3.77 -8.49
N ILE A 458 -52.36 3.57 -9.56
CA ILE A 458 -53.16 4.59 -10.21
C ILE A 458 -54.60 4.10 -10.35
N SER A 459 -55.55 4.99 -10.43
CA SER A 459 -56.97 4.67 -10.55
C SER A 459 -57.67 5.65 -11.45
N GLY A 460 -58.80 5.23 -11.97
CA GLY A 460 -59.63 6.05 -12.84
C GLY A 460 -60.99 5.39 -13.10
N GLU A 461 -61.66 5.89 -14.11
CA GLU A 461 -62.95 5.36 -14.54
C GLU A 461 -62.93 5.01 -16.03
N VAL A 462 -63.74 4.04 -16.40
CA VAL A 462 -63.99 3.64 -17.78
C VAL A 462 -65.44 3.51 -18.03
N HIS A 463 -65.90 3.95 -19.22
CA HIS A 463 -67.30 3.85 -19.67
C HIS A 463 -67.47 2.69 -20.63
N ILE A 464 -68.46 1.84 -20.36
CA ILE A 464 -68.91 0.84 -21.30
C ILE A 464 -70.09 1.44 -22.10
N PHE A 465 -69.92 1.48 -23.43
CA PHE A 465 -71.01 1.82 -24.41
C PHE A 465 -71.37 0.56 -25.16
N ARG A 466 -72.63 0.47 -25.59
CA ARG A 466 -73.13 -0.63 -26.47
C ARG A 466 -74.12 -0.09 -27.47
#